data_87ea3648b4bc02ef6c5516e30b780994
#
_entry.id   87ea3648b4bc02ef6c5516e30b780994
#
_cell.length_a   1.000
_cell.length_b   1.000
_cell.length_c   1.000
_cell.angle_alpha   90.00
_cell.angle_beta   90.00
_cell.angle_gamma   90.00
#
_symmetry.space_group_name_H-M   'P 1'
#
loop_
_entity.id
_entity.type
_entity.pdbx_description
1 polymer ?
#
loop_
_entity_poly.entity_id
_entity_poly.type
_entity_poly.pdbx_seq_one_letter_code
_entity_poly.pdbx_strand_id
1 'polypeptide(L)'
;QIGWHLKHFFFETKFWALFSLLFGMGFYLQTQAAGYRVVRLLRRMAALMLFGCFHALFFEGDILMLYAELGIILLLISRFSNRALIALAVLLCLSFPAGHLWGGDRDDDWPVEDPTAALDWLAEERLESPLVEADLSEVVKYHAQFIPERFWVDWQYPDSGFLVLAYFIFGLVFM
;
A
#
# COMPACT_ATOMS: atom_id res chain seq x y z
N GLN A 1 -19.44 -13.31 11.92
CA GLN A 1 -19.48 -12.11 11.03
C GLN A 1 -18.98 -10.85 11.73
N ILE A 2 -19.54 -10.45 12.88
CA ILE A 2 -19.12 -9.25 13.61
C ILE A 2 -17.62 -9.26 13.97
N GLY A 3 -17.07 -10.39 14.39
CA GLY A 3 -15.65 -10.53 14.74
C GLY A 3 -14.71 -10.33 13.56
N TRP A 4 -15.09 -10.74 12.35
CA TRP A 4 -14.31 -10.55 11.13
C TRP A 4 -14.28 -9.07 10.71
N HIS A 5 -15.44 -8.42 10.68
CA HIS A 5 -15.52 -6.99 10.38
C HIS A 5 -14.79 -6.13 11.42
N LEU A 6 -14.85 -6.50 12.71
CA LEU A 6 -14.10 -5.83 13.77
C LEU A 6 -12.58 -6.00 13.58
N LYS A 7 -12.12 -7.22 13.25
CA LYS A 7 -10.70 -7.49 12.98
C LYS A 7 -10.20 -6.64 11.80
N HIS A 8 -10.91 -6.71 10.67
CA HIS A 8 -10.54 -5.98 9.46
C HIS A 8 -10.56 -4.46 9.69
N PHE A 9 -11.65 -3.94 10.28
CA PHE A 9 -11.79 -2.51 10.54
C PHE A 9 -10.80 -1.97 11.60
N PHE A 10 -10.57 -2.72 12.70
CA PHE A 10 -9.72 -2.21 13.79
C PHE A 10 -8.23 -2.48 13.59
N PHE A 11 -7.85 -3.57 12.95
CA PHE A 11 -6.44 -3.96 12.86
C PHE A 11 -5.82 -3.62 11.50
N GLU A 12 -6.42 -4.01 10.39
CA GLU A 12 -5.78 -3.84 9.09
C GLU A 12 -5.77 -2.39 8.64
N THR A 13 -6.92 -1.75 8.54
CA THR A 13 -7.02 -0.38 8.00
C THR A 13 -6.31 0.66 8.88
N LYS A 14 -6.41 0.53 10.21
CA LYS A 14 -5.80 1.47 11.14
C LYS A 14 -4.30 1.29 11.25
N PHE A 15 -3.82 0.07 11.14
CA PHE A 15 -2.39 -0.20 11.13
C PHE A 15 -1.71 0.45 9.91
N TRP A 16 -2.30 0.30 8.75
CA TRP A 16 -1.79 0.93 7.52
C TRP A 16 -1.82 2.46 7.61
N ALA A 17 -2.92 3.03 8.08
CA ALA A 17 -3.05 4.47 8.26
C ALA A 17 -2.01 5.02 9.24
N LEU A 18 -1.84 4.37 10.40
CA LEU A 18 -0.86 4.77 11.41
C LEU A 18 0.57 4.67 10.87
N PHE A 19 0.90 3.55 10.21
CA PHE A 19 2.23 3.33 9.65
C PHE A 19 2.56 4.36 8.55
N SER A 20 1.58 4.67 7.69
CA SER A 20 1.70 5.68 6.65
C SER A 20 1.91 7.08 7.24
N LEU A 21 1.16 7.43 8.27
CA LEU A 21 1.30 8.70 8.97
C LEU A 21 2.68 8.83 9.63
N LEU A 22 3.15 7.78 10.32
CA LEU A 22 4.49 7.73 10.91
C LEU A 22 5.60 7.83 9.85
N PHE A 23 5.39 7.26 8.67
CA PHE A 23 6.33 7.40 7.56
C PHE A 23 6.45 8.87 7.12
N GLY A 24 5.32 9.57 6.97
CA GLY A 24 5.30 11.01 6.65
C GLY A 24 5.97 11.86 7.72
N MET A 25 5.72 11.59 8.99
CA MET A 25 6.40 12.25 10.11
C MET A 25 7.91 12.00 10.10
N GLY A 26 8.33 10.75 9.90
CA GLY A 26 9.74 10.37 9.80
C GLY A 26 10.42 11.03 8.59
N PHE A 27 9.68 11.23 7.49
CA PHE A 27 10.15 11.96 6.33
C PHE A 27 10.41 13.44 6.69
N TYR A 28 9.48 14.10 7.36
CA TYR A 28 9.65 15.48 7.82
C TYR A 28 10.89 15.62 8.71
N LEU A 29 11.02 14.79 9.73
CA LEU A 29 12.17 14.84 10.66
C LEU A 29 13.51 14.72 9.92
N GLN A 30 13.56 13.91 8.87
CA GLN A 30 14.76 13.76 8.05
C GLN A 30 15.07 15.01 7.23
N THR A 31 14.04 15.70 6.73
CA THR A 31 14.22 16.96 5.97
C THR A 31 14.69 18.10 6.87
N GLN A 32 14.33 18.08 8.15
CA GLN A 32 14.75 19.08 9.15
C GLN A 32 16.13 18.78 9.75
N ALA A 33 16.66 17.58 9.60
CA ALA A 33 17.92 17.20 10.20
C ALA A 33 19.08 18.02 9.64
N ALA A 34 20.01 18.43 10.51
CA ALA A 34 21.24 19.12 10.13
C ALA A 34 22.02 18.31 9.08
N GLY A 35 22.41 18.96 7.99
CA GLY A 35 23.09 18.30 6.88
C GLY A 35 22.16 17.47 6.00
N TYR A 36 20.87 17.81 5.94
CA TYR A 36 19.93 17.21 5.00
C TYR A 36 20.48 17.20 3.57
N ARG A 37 20.44 16.04 2.95
CA ARG A 37 20.77 15.86 1.53
C ARG A 37 19.72 14.97 0.89
N VAL A 38 19.13 15.43 -0.20
CA VAL A 38 18.17 14.67 -1.02
C VAL A 38 18.70 13.26 -1.37
N VAL A 39 20.00 13.17 -1.68
CA VAL A 39 20.65 11.89 -1.99
C VAL A 39 20.52 10.87 -0.84
N ARG A 40 20.58 11.33 0.41
CA ARG A 40 20.41 10.41 1.57
C ARG A 40 19.00 9.85 1.63
N LEU A 41 18.01 10.67 1.34
CA LEU A 41 16.61 10.24 1.28
C LEU A 41 16.38 9.27 0.11
N LEU A 42 16.87 9.62 -1.08
CA LEU A 42 16.78 8.74 -2.25
C LEU A 42 17.47 7.38 -2.02
N ARG A 43 18.62 7.36 -1.36
CA ARG A 43 19.26 6.09 -0.98
C ARG A 43 18.40 5.24 -0.04
N ARG A 44 17.65 5.87 0.87
CA ARG A 44 16.73 5.15 1.76
C ARG A 44 15.53 4.61 0.99
N MET A 45 14.97 5.39 0.06
CA MET A 45 13.88 4.91 -0.81
C MET A 45 14.38 3.77 -1.70
N ALA A 46 15.58 3.87 -2.25
CA ALA A 46 16.19 2.79 -3.03
C ALA A 46 16.42 1.52 -2.20
N ALA A 47 16.88 1.67 -0.96
CA ALA A 47 17.02 0.53 -0.04
C ALA A 47 15.65 -0.09 0.30
N LEU A 48 14.64 0.73 0.56
CA LEU A 48 13.28 0.27 0.83
C LEU A 48 12.70 -0.46 -0.38
N MET A 49 12.91 0.06 -1.58
CA MET A 49 12.52 -0.58 -2.84
C MET A 49 13.21 -1.94 -3.01
N LEU A 50 14.52 -2.00 -2.75
CA LEU A 50 15.27 -3.26 -2.84
C LEU A 50 14.76 -4.31 -1.86
N PHE A 51 14.48 -3.90 -0.61
CA PHE A 51 13.86 -4.78 0.38
C PHE A 51 12.45 -5.19 -0.02
N GLY A 52 11.66 -4.30 -0.60
CA GLY A 52 10.33 -4.60 -1.14
C GLY A 52 10.41 -5.63 -2.26
N CYS A 53 11.27 -5.44 -3.23
CA CYS A 53 11.49 -6.42 -4.30
C CYS A 53 11.92 -7.80 -3.74
N PHE A 54 12.80 -7.82 -2.74
CA PHE A 54 13.19 -9.07 -2.09
C PHE A 54 12.02 -9.71 -1.34
N HIS A 55 11.24 -8.93 -0.61
CA HIS A 55 10.07 -9.40 0.13
C HIS A 55 8.98 -9.92 -0.82
N ALA A 56 8.76 -9.24 -1.94
CA ALA A 56 7.79 -9.63 -2.96
C ALA A 56 8.09 -10.97 -3.64
N LEU A 57 9.33 -11.48 -3.56
CA LEU A 57 9.68 -12.83 -4.03
C LEU A 57 9.05 -13.94 -3.18
N PHE A 58 8.68 -13.63 -1.94
CA PHE A 58 8.16 -14.61 -0.98
C PHE A 58 6.71 -14.33 -0.58
N PHE A 59 6.24 -13.11 -0.77
CA PHE A 59 4.94 -12.67 -0.28
C PHE A 59 4.26 -11.70 -1.24
N GLU A 60 3.03 -11.99 -1.61
CA GLU A 60 2.26 -11.16 -2.55
C GLU A 60 1.83 -9.81 -1.96
N GLY A 61 1.57 -9.74 -0.67
CA GLY A 61 1.09 -8.53 0.02
C GLY A 61 2.19 -7.51 0.34
N ASP A 62 3.14 -7.25 -0.57
CA ASP A 62 4.22 -6.30 -0.29
C ASP A 62 3.75 -4.85 -0.37
N ILE A 63 3.96 -4.11 0.72
CA ILE A 63 3.66 -2.67 0.83
C ILE A 63 4.93 -1.80 0.75
N LEU A 64 6.12 -2.42 0.86
CA LEU A 64 7.39 -1.68 0.91
C LEU A 64 7.71 -1.02 -0.43
N MET A 65 7.39 -1.70 -1.54
CA MET A 65 7.55 -1.14 -2.88
C MET A 65 6.68 0.11 -3.05
N LEU A 66 5.39 0.01 -2.71
CA LEU A 66 4.46 1.13 -2.76
C LEU A 66 4.96 2.31 -1.89
N TYR A 67 5.47 2.05 -0.69
CA TYR A 67 6.00 3.09 0.19
C TYR A 67 7.26 3.75 -0.37
N ALA A 68 8.10 3.01 -1.06
CA ALA A 68 9.29 3.58 -1.71
C ALA A 68 8.88 4.51 -2.86
N GLU A 69 7.92 4.11 -3.68
CA GLU A 69 7.39 4.92 -4.80
C GLU A 69 6.70 6.19 -4.28
N LEU A 70 5.76 6.04 -3.35
CA LEU A 70 5.05 7.17 -2.76
C LEU A 70 5.98 8.09 -1.97
N GLY A 71 7.07 7.57 -1.39
CA GLY A 71 8.11 8.35 -0.74
C GLY A 71 8.87 9.24 -1.72
N ILE A 72 9.09 8.79 -2.96
CA ILE A 72 9.67 9.62 -4.02
C ILE A 72 8.69 10.72 -4.45
N ILE A 73 7.40 10.37 -4.59
CA ILE A 73 6.35 11.36 -4.89
C ILE A 73 6.27 12.39 -3.77
N LEU A 74 6.28 11.95 -2.51
CA LEU A 74 6.28 12.84 -1.35
C LEU A 74 7.46 13.82 -1.38
N LEU A 75 8.65 13.37 -1.80
CA LEU A 75 9.81 14.23 -1.96
C LEU A 75 9.56 15.35 -2.98
N LEU A 76 8.91 15.03 -4.09
CA LEU A 76 8.61 16.01 -5.14
C LEU A 76 7.59 17.04 -4.66
N ILE A 77 6.52 16.59 -4.00
CA ILE A 77 5.43 17.46 -3.53
C ILE A 77 5.76 18.18 -2.21
N SER A 78 6.73 17.72 -1.43
CA SER A 78 7.12 18.32 -0.15
C SER A 78 7.57 19.78 -0.23
N ARG A 79 7.80 20.27 -1.45
CA ARG A 79 8.14 21.69 -1.73
C ARG A 79 6.92 22.61 -1.80
N PHE A 80 5.73 22.05 -1.82
CA PHE A 80 4.50 22.84 -1.86
C PHE A 80 4.19 23.45 -0.48
N SER A 81 3.37 24.49 -0.47
CA SER A 81 2.92 25.10 0.78
C SER A 81 2.05 24.11 1.57
N ASN A 82 2.07 24.21 2.92
CA ASN A 82 1.27 23.36 3.78
C ASN A 82 -0.23 23.38 3.42
N ARG A 83 -0.74 24.56 2.97
CA ARG A 83 -2.14 24.67 2.53
C ARG A 83 -2.42 23.84 1.29
N ALA A 84 -1.50 23.85 0.32
CA ALA A 84 -1.62 23.05 -0.90
C ALA A 84 -1.51 21.55 -0.59
N LEU A 85 -0.62 21.17 0.32
CA LEU A 85 -0.47 19.78 0.77
C LEU A 85 -1.73 19.27 1.49
N ILE A 86 -2.31 20.07 2.39
CA ILE A 86 -3.56 19.70 3.06
C ILE A 86 -4.70 19.58 2.05
N ALA A 87 -4.83 20.54 1.12
CA ALA A 87 -5.86 20.47 0.09
C ALA A 87 -5.71 19.22 -0.78
N LEU A 88 -4.47 18.87 -1.15
CA LEU A 88 -4.17 17.65 -1.90
C LEU A 88 -4.53 16.41 -1.09
N ALA A 89 -4.14 16.33 0.18
CA ALA A 89 -4.45 15.19 1.04
C ALA A 89 -5.97 14.99 1.20
N VAL A 90 -6.72 16.08 1.41
CA VAL A 90 -8.18 16.03 1.48
C VAL A 90 -8.78 15.56 0.15
N LEU A 91 -8.29 16.06 -0.97
CA LEU A 91 -8.75 15.62 -2.30
C LEU A 91 -8.50 14.12 -2.51
N LEU A 92 -7.33 13.63 -2.14
CA LEU A 92 -6.98 12.20 -2.22
C LEU A 92 -7.87 11.35 -1.31
N CYS A 93 -8.19 11.82 -0.09
CA CYS A 93 -9.14 11.12 0.79
C CYS A 93 -10.56 11.09 0.21
N LEU A 94 -10.98 12.13 -0.49
CA LEU A 94 -12.30 12.20 -1.11
C LEU A 94 -12.39 11.39 -2.41
N SER A 95 -11.27 11.10 -3.06
CA SER A 95 -11.25 10.28 -4.28
C SER A 95 -11.65 8.83 -4.00
N PHE A 96 -11.35 8.31 -2.82
CA PHE A 96 -11.69 6.94 -2.41
C PHE A 96 -13.22 6.68 -2.40
N PRO A 97 -14.05 7.43 -1.65
CA PRO A 97 -15.49 7.25 -1.71
C PRO A 97 -16.09 7.64 -3.06
N ALA A 98 -15.49 8.60 -3.78
CA ALA A 98 -15.96 8.96 -5.11
C ALA A 98 -15.76 7.82 -6.12
N GLY A 99 -14.66 7.08 -6.05
CA GLY A 99 -14.42 5.90 -6.86
C GLY A 99 -15.48 4.82 -6.64
N HIS A 100 -15.88 4.57 -5.39
CA HIS A 100 -16.94 3.63 -5.05
C HIS A 100 -18.33 4.08 -5.51
N LEU A 101 -18.61 5.40 -5.50
CA LEU A 101 -19.90 5.94 -5.94
C LEU A 101 -20.04 6.02 -7.46
N TRP A 102 -18.94 6.16 -8.20
CA TRP A 102 -18.95 6.36 -9.66
C TRP A 102 -18.53 5.13 -10.45
N GLY A 103 -17.80 4.22 -9.82
CA GLY A 103 -17.16 3.08 -10.49
C GLY A 103 -18.08 1.91 -10.82
N GLY A 104 -19.39 1.97 -10.53
CA GLY A 104 -20.27 0.81 -10.64
C GLY A 104 -19.89 -0.32 -9.66
N ASP A 105 -20.78 -1.27 -9.47
CA ASP A 105 -20.47 -2.48 -8.70
C ASP A 105 -19.18 -3.09 -9.27
N ARG A 106 -18.06 -2.86 -8.59
CA ARG A 106 -17.00 -3.85 -8.67
C ARG A 106 -17.67 -5.09 -8.09
N ASP A 107 -17.82 -6.08 -8.93
CA ASP A 107 -18.18 -7.41 -8.50
C ASP A 107 -17.09 -7.82 -7.48
N ASP A 108 -17.24 -7.33 -6.25
CA ASP A 108 -16.58 -7.90 -5.10
C ASP A 108 -17.27 -9.27 -4.94
N ASP A 109 -16.91 -10.21 -5.82
CA ASP A 109 -17.32 -11.62 -5.81
C ASP A 109 -16.84 -12.32 -4.53
N TRP A 110 -16.71 -11.54 -3.46
CA TRP A 110 -16.43 -12.08 -2.14
C TRP A 110 -17.72 -12.68 -1.58
N PRO A 111 -17.81 -14.00 -1.40
CA PRO A 111 -19.01 -14.68 -0.90
C PRO A 111 -19.23 -14.34 0.58
N VAL A 112 -19.70 -13.08 0.84
CA VAL A 112 -19.83 -12.53 2.20
C VAL A 112 -21.06 -13.09 2.93
N GLU A 113 -22.04 -13.64 2.21
CA GLU A 113 -23.33 -14.02 2.80
C GLU A 113 -23.31 -15.37 3.52
N ASP A 114 -22.43 -16.30 3.12
CA ASP A 114 -22.31 -17.61 3.74
C ASP A 114 -20.85 -17.91 4.14
N PRO A 115 -20.58 -18.02 5.46
CA PRO A 115 -19.23 -18.38 5.93
C PRO A 115 -18.75 -19.76 5.45
N THR A 116 -19.67 -20.68 5.15
CA THR A 116 -19.33 -22.02 4.65
C THR A 116 -18.92 -21.94 3.18
N ALA A 117 -19.62 -21.15 2.37
CA ALA A 117 -19.25 -20.88 0.98
C ALA A 117 -17.89 -20.18 0.88
N ALA A 118 -17.58 -19.26 1.81
CA ALA A 118 -16.27 -18.61 1.86
C ALA A 118 -15.14 -19.61 2.20
N LEU A 119 -15.40 -20.59 3.06
CA LEU A 119 -14.43 -21.63 3.37
C LEU A 119 -14.23 -22.60 2.20
N ASP A 120 -15.30 -22.95 1.51
CA ASP A 120 -15.26 -23.82 0.33
C ASP A 120 -14.50 -23.13 -0.80
N TRP A 121 -14.77 -21.84 -1.05
CA TRP A 121 -14.04 -21.04 -2.03
C TRP A 121 -12.55 -20.93 -1.70
N LEU A 122 -12.19 -20.64 -0.42
CA LEU A 122 -10.79 -20.59 0.02
C LEU A 122 -10.09 -21.95 -0.10
N ALA A 123 -10.82 -23.06 0.13
CA ALA A 123 -10.29 -24.39 -0.03
C ALA A 123 -10.05 -24.72 -1.50
N GLU A 124 -10.96 -24.32 -2.37
CA GLU A 124 -10.88 -24.53 -3.82
C GLU A 124 -9.76 -23.69 -4.43
N GLU A 125 -9.68 -22.39 -4.11
CA GLU A 125 -8.59 -21.49 -4.51
C GLU A 125 -7.24 -22.01 -4.05
N ARG A 126 -7.16 -22.52 -2.82
CA ARG A 126 -5.92 -23.10 -2.28
C ARG A 126 -5.50 -24.35 -3.02
N LEU A 127 -6.44 -25.21 -3.41
CA LEU A 127 -6.16 -26.43 -4.17
C LEU A 127 -5.77 -26.13 -5.62
N GLU A 128 -6.32 -25.08 -6.21
CA GLU A 128 -6.00 -24.63 -7.56
C GLU A 128 -4.70 -23.81 -7.64
N SER A 129 -4.20 -23.32 -6.49
CA SER A 129 -2.96 -22.54 -6.47
C SER A 129 -1.76 -23.41 -6.93
N PRO A 130 -1.01 -22.97 -7.94
CA PRO A 130 0.17 -23.69 -8.42
C PRO A 130 1.27 -23.81 -7.35
N LEU A 131 1.08 -23.12 -6.20
CA LEU A 131 2.07 -23.05 -5.11
C LEU A 131 1.83 -24.08 -4.00
N VAL A 132 0.74 -24.86 -4.04
CA VAL A 132 0.39 -25.80 -2.95
C VAL A 132 1.47 -26.86 -2.73
N GLU A 133 2.08 -27.36 -3.80
CA GLU A 133 3.15 -28.39 -3.75
C GLU A 133 4.48 -27.85 -4.27
N ALA A 134 4.58 -26.52 -4.50
CA ALA A 134 5.76 -25.92 -5.10
C ALA A 134 6.96 -25.88 -4.15
N ASP A 135 8.13 -26.22 -4.68
CA ASP A 135 9.40 -25.98 -4.00
C ASP A 135 9.69 -24.47 -3.91
N LEU A 136 10.51 -24.08 -2.94
CA LEU A 136 10.89 -22.68 -2.73
C LEU A 136 11.37 -21.98 -4.01
N SER A 137 12.10 -22.71 -4.86
CA SER A 137 12.59 -22.17 -6.14
C SER A 137 11.47 -21.87 -7.13
N GLU A 138 10.38 -22.61 -7.09
CA GLU A 138 9.20 -22.41 -7.92
C GLU A 138 8.37 -21.25 -7.41
N VAL A 139 8.20 -21.13 -6.09
CA VAL A 139 7.56 -19.98 -5.43
C VAL A 139 8.26 -18.68 -5.82
N VAL A 140 9.59 -18.64 -5.70
CA VAL A 140 10.39 -17.47 -6.06
C VAL A 140 10.26 -17.13 -7.55
N LYS A 141 10.31 -18.13 -8.44
CA LYS A 141 10.12 -17.89 -9.88
C LYS A 141 8.71 -17.37 -10.19
N TYR A 142 7.70 -17.94 -9.56
CA TYR A 142 6.31 -17.52 -9.72
C TYR A 142 6.13 -16.05 -9.32
N HIS A 143 6.58 -15.66 -8.14
CA HIS A 143 6.47 -14.28 -7.69
C HIS A 143 7.37 -13.31 -8.47
N ALA A 144 8.56 -13.74 -8.90
CA ALA A 144 9.50 -12.90 -9.65
C ALA A 144 8.91 -12.41 -10.99
N GLN A 145 8.09 -13.22 -11.66
CA GLN A 145 7.47 -12.81 -12.92
C GLN A 145 6.46 -11.67 -12.76
N PHE A 146 5.84 -11.53 -11.58
CA PHE A 146 4.84 -10.50 -11.29
C PHE A 146 5.45 -9.20 -10.73
N ILE A 147 6.74 -9.18 -10.37
CA ILE A 147 7.38 -7.96 -9.84
C ILE A 147 7.24 -6.76 -10.80
N PRO A 148 7.46 -6.89 -12.13
CA PRO A 148 7.27 -5.77 -13.04
C PRO A 148 5.81 -5.31 -13.15
N GLU A 149 4.87 -6.26 -13.06
CA GLU A 149 3.44 -5.97 -13.13
C GLU A 149 2.96 -5.22 -11.88
N ARG A 150 3.55 -5.48 -10.71
CA ARG A 150 3.20 -4.82 -9.46
C ARG A 150 3.37 -3.31 -9.51
N PHE A 151 4.47 -2.82 -10.10
CA PHE A 151 4.64 -1.39 -10.36
C PHE A 151 3.50 -0.79 -11.17
N TRP A 152 2.88 -1.62 -12.02
CA TRP A 152 1.79 -1.18 -12.89
C TRP A 152 0.42 -1.35 -12.22
N VAL A 153 0.22 -2.41 -11.46
CA VAL A 153 -1.04 -2.71 -10.76
C VAL A 153 -1.33 -1.66 -9.68
N ASP A 154 -0.33 -1.25 -8.90
CA ASP A 154 -0.48 -0.24 -7.86
C ASP A 154 -0.94 1.11 -8.45
N TRP A 155 -0.56 1.41 -9.70
CA TRP A 155 -1.03 2.59 -10.43
C TRP A 155 -2.37 2.39 -11.14
N GLN A 156 -2.71 1.16 -11.48
CA GLN A 156 -3.99 0.82 -12.12
C GLN A 156 -5.15 0.81 -11.12
N TYR A 157 -4.85 0.50 -9.84
CA TYR A 157 -5.81 0.53 -8.74
C TYR A 157 -5.37 1.57 -7.68
N PRO A 158 -5.45 2.86 -8.00
CA PRO A 158 -4.82 3.91 -7.20
C PRO A 158 -5.50 4.19 -5.86
N ASP A 159 -6.67 3.60 -5.59
CA ASP A 159 -7.50 3.92 -4.43
C ASP A 159 -6.74 3.75 -3.11
N SER A 160 -6.04 2.63 -2.94
CA SER A 160 -5.21 2.38 -1.75
C SER A 160 -3.97 3.27 -1.71
N GLY A 161 -3.29 3.44 -2.85
CA GLY A 161 -2.12 4.31 -2.98
C GLY A 161 -2.43 5.78 -2.67
N PHE A 162 -3.59 6.27 -3.10
CA PHE A 162 -4.04 7.64 -2.82
C PHE A 162 -4.28 7.87 -1.32
N LEU A 163 -4.88 6.90 -0.63
CA LEU A 163 -5.07 6.99 0.82
C LEU A 163 -3.73 6.96 1.56
N VAL A 164 -2.83 6.07 1.18
CA VAL A 164 -1.48 5.99 1.76
C VAL A 164 -0.73 7.31 1.56
N LEU A 165 -0.77 7.89 0.36
CA LEU A 165 -0.16 9.19 0.07
C LEU A 165 -0.80 10.32 0.88
N ALA A 166 -2.12 10.32 1.06
CA ALA A 166 -2.80 11.30 1.90
C ALA A 166 -2.31 11.22 3.35
N TYR A 167 -2.18 10.03 3.91
CA TYR A 167 -1.63 9.84 5.26
C TYR A 167 -0.16 10.24 5.36
N PHE A 168 0.65 10.02 4.33
CA PHE A 168 2.02 10.53 4.27
C PHE A 168 2.05 12.06 4.34
N ILE A 169 1.18 12.72 3.57
CA ILE A 169 1.08 14.18 3.57
C ILE A 169 0.60 14.69 4.94
N PHE A 170 -0.40 14.07 5.54
CA PHE A 170 -0.82 14.44 6.88
C PHE A 170 0.32 14.30 7.90
N GLY A 171 1.06 13.20 7.86
CA GLY A 171 2.23 13.01 8.71
C GLY A 171 3.32 14.07 8.49
N LEU A 172 3.55 14.47 7.23
CA LEU A 172 4.49 15.51 6.85
C LEU A 172 4.09 16.89 7.39
N VAL A 173 2.81 17.23 7.33
CA VAL A 173 2.30 18.58 7.69
C VAL A 173 2.02 18.72 9.19
N PHE A 174 1.74 17.62 9.88
CA PHE A 174 1.39 17.62 11.32
C PHE A 174 2.59 17.92 12.25
N MET A 175 3.82 17.83 11.71
CA MET A 175 5.06 18.13 12.43
C MET A 175 5.57 19.55 12.14
#